data_f661a813689f82b4cb9067d5d823af9a
#
_entry.id   f661a813689f82b4cb9067d5d823af9a
#
_cell.length_a   1.000
_cell.length_b   1.000
_cell.length_c   1.000
_cell.angle_alpha   90.00
_cell.angle_beta   90.00
_cell.angle_gamma   90.00
#
_symmetry.space_group_name_H-M   'P 1'
#
loop_
_entity.id
_entity.type
_entity.pdbx_description
1 polymer ?
#
loop_
_entity_poly.entity_id
_entity_poly.type
_entity_poly.pdbx_seq_one_letter_code
_entity_poly.pdbx_strand_id
1 'polypeptide(L)'
;MEKIPTIKEIAKRLKVNASTVSRALHGHPSIGLVTTMRVNKIANELNYERNQTAVFFKQRKTFTIGVILPDFSDAFFSLALSGIEDYASKKNYNVFIGQSLENPDKEKRILQTMRNHRLDGVIISISKNTADYEVFNQLKKYNIPIVFVDRIPDMEDIHYSACNLQSGMFQAIDCLIEKGHRNIGLINGPSQLAASKERLAAYKEGLGNHHIDIKPGLVVSSDLSREQNQQAMEELIALADRPTAVITFNDYVARDAMGQVKKHNLAVNRDISFISFANSPIWSFTDNSPLASIEQFPKEQGIKAAEILFKLIDDRAKETPSSPDFHQVVFDSSMVIHKVNSLV
;
A
#
# COMPACT_ATOMS: atom_id res chain seq x y z
N MET A 1 25.06 -22.79 27.56
CA MET A 1 23.83 -22.71 26.77
C MET A 1 22.95 -23.88 27.15
N GLU A 2 21.78 -23.62 27.71
CA GLU A 2 20.77 -24.67 27.92
C GLU A 2 20.37 -25.29 26.58
N LYS A 3 20.27 -26.60 26.56
CA LYS A 3 19.98 -27.35 25.33
C LYS A 3 18.48 -27.21 25.04
N ILE A 4 18.14 -26.57 23.94
CA ILE A 4 16.74 -26.40 23.48
C ILE A 4 16.12 -27.80 23.34
N PRO A 5 14.98 -28.10 24.01
CA PRO A 5 14.33 -29.42 23.93
C PRO A 5 13.92 -29.73 22.50
N THR A 6 14.03 -31.00 22.12
CA THR A 6 13.66 -31.45 20.77
C THR A 6 12.60 -32.54 20.81
N ILE A 7 11.85 -32.69 19.71
CA ILE A 7 10.88 -33.77 19.54
C ILE A 7 11.52 -35.18 19.75
N LYS A 8 12.82 -35.31 19.41
CA LYS A 8 13.58 -36.55 19.63
C LYS A 8 13.81 -36.86 21.11
N GLU A 9 13.91 -35.82 21.95
CA GLU A 9 14.08 -36.01 23.39
C GLU A 9 12.77 -36.47 24.05
N ILE A 10 11.63 -35.87 23.64
CA ILE A 10 10.31 -36.36 24.09
C ILE A 10 10.10 -37.82 23.68
N ALA A 11 10.45 -38.15 22.43
CA ALA A 11 10.33 -39.50 21.89
C ALA A 11 11.20 -40.52 22.72
N LYS A 12 12.42 -40.11 23.06
CA LYS A 12 13.34 -40.95 23.90
C LYS A 12 12.79 -41.17 25.29
N ARG A 13 12.26 -40.14 25.98
CA ARG A 13 11.65 -40.26 27.32
C ARG A 13 10.43 -41.17 27.35
N LEU A 14 9.62 -41.11 26.27
CA LEU A 14 8.38 -41.92 26.17
C LEU A 14 8.61 -43.29 25.51
N LYS A 15 9.80 -43.59 25.03
CA LYS A 15 10.14 -44.80 24.26
C LYS A 15 9.24 -45.00 23.05
N VAL A 16 8.93 -43.93 22.33
CA VAL A 16 8.13 -43.94 21.08
C VAL A 16 8.92 -43.28 19.93
N ASN A 17 8.43 -43.40 18.70
CA ASN A 17 9.06 -42.76 17.57
C ASN A 17 8.76 -41.24 17.57
N ALA A 18 9.69 -40.46 17.02
CA ALA A 18 9.49 -39.00 16.84
C ALA A 18 8.25 -38.67 16.00
N SER A 19 7.89 -39.53 15.03
CA SER A 19 6.66 -39.41 14.26
C SER A 19 5.40 -39.57 15.10
N THR A 20 5.40 -40.46 16.10
CA THR A 20 4.31 -40.63 17.05
C THR A 20 4.14 -39.40 17.92
N VAL A 21 5.25 -38.85 18.44
CA VAL A 21 5.23 -37.59 19.19
C VAL A 21 4.69 -36.44 18.34
N SER A 22 5.18 -36.31 17.09
CA SER A 22 4.68 -35.30 16.15
C SER A 22 3.18 -35.39 15.93
N ARG A 23 2.66 -36.60 15.65
CA ARG A 23 1.23 -36.83 15.43
C ARG A 23 0.41 -36.54 16.69
N ALA A 24 0.90 -36.94 17.88
CA ALA A 24 0.24 -36.65 19.14
C ALA A 24 0.12 -35.15 19.42
N LEU A 25 1.21 -34.39 19.21
CA LEU A 25 1.21 -32.93 19.37
C LEU A 25 0.30 -32.20 18.35
N HIS A 26 -0.03 -32.85 17.22
CA HIS A 26 -0.98 -32.32 16.21
C HIS A 26 -2.40 -32.86 16.39
N GLY A 27 -2.69 -33.61 17.45
CA GLY A 27 -4.04 -34.17 17.67
C GLY A 27 -4.46 -35.14 16.57
N HIS A 28 -3.50 -35.84 15.92
CA HIS A 28 -3.83 -36.73 14.82
C HIS A 28 -4.65 -37.92 15.29
N PRO A 29 -5.78 -38.30 14.63
CA PRO A 29 -6.71 -39.30 15.10
C PRO A 29 -6.12 -40.73 15.22
N SER A 30 -4.99 -41.01 14.57
CA SER A 30 -4.28 -42.28 14.70
C SER A 30 -3.55 -42.47 16.05
N ILE A 31 -3.50 -41.46 16.90
CA ILE A 31 -2.85 -41.51 18.21
C ILE A 31 -3.90 -41.50 19.32
N GLY A 32 -3.92 -42.54 20.13
CA GLY A 32 -4.88 -42.68 21.23
C GLY A 32 -4.69 -41.57 22.30
N LEU A 33 -5.79 -41.23 22.98
CA LEU A 33 -5.85 -40.15 23.96
C LEU A 33 -4.79 -40.28 25.06
N VAL A 34 -4.56 -41.49 25.58
CA VAL A 34 -3.55 -41.75 26.64
C VAL A 34 -2.14 -41.37 26.18
N THR A 35 -1.78 -41.72 24.94
CA THR A 35 -0.46 -41.38 24.37
C THR A 35 -0.36 -39.90 24.15
N THR A 36 -1.40 -39.25 23.66
CA THR A 36 -1.46 -37.79 23.46
C THR A 36 -1.27 -37.04 24.79
N MET A 37 -1.96 -37.45 25.85
CA MET A 37 -1.80 -36.86 27.19
C MET A 37 -0.40 -37.01 27.74
N ARG A 38 0.23 -38.17 27.57
CA ARG A 38 1.60 -38.43 28.02
C ARG A 38 2.62 -37.55 27.24
N VAL A 39 2.44 -37.41 25.93
CA VAL A 39 3.27 -36.56 25.08
C VAL A 39 3.14 -35.08 25.50
N ASN A 40 1.93 -34.59 25.70
CA ASN A 40 1.69 -33.21 26.11
C ASN A 40 2.27 -32.93 27.51
N LYS A 41 2.16 -33.88 28.45
CA LYS A 41 2.76 -33.75 29.78
C LYS A 41 4.28 -33.55 29.69
N ILE A 42 4.99 -34.45 28.98
CA ILE A 42 6.45 -34.34 28.83
C ILE A 42 6.86 -33.09 28.02
N ALA A 43 6.09 -32.69 27.02
CA ALA A 43 6.34 -31.46 26.29
C ALA A 43 6.27 -30.22 27.19
N ASN A 44 5.26 -30.15 28.07
CA ASN A 44 5.12 -29.08 29.05
C ASN A 44 6.24 -29.09 30.11
N GLU A 45 6.60 -30.28 30.65
CA GLU A 45 7.71 -30.44 31.62
C GLU A 45 9.07 -29.98 31.04
N LEU A 46 9.23 -30.14 29.73
CA LEU A 46 10.45 -29.73 29.01
C LEU A 46 10.39 -28.28 28.50
N ASN A 47 9.29 -27.56 28.67
CA ASN A 47 9.03 -26.30 27.97
C ASN A 47 9.31 -26.42 26.46
N TYR A 48 8.87 -27.55 25.86
CA TYR A 48 9.11 -27.79 24.45
C TYR A 48 8.22 -26.91 23.61
N GLU A 49 8.82 -26.03 22.84
CA GLU A 49 8.17 -25.27 21.78
C GLU A 49 8.32 -26.00 20.44
N ARG A 50 7.24 -26.03 19.67
CA ARG A 50 7.27 -26.65 18.35
C ARG A 50 8.22 -25.90 17.44
N ASN A 51 9.14 -26.63 16.80
CA ASN A 51 9.98 -26.05 15.76
C ASN A 51 9.12 -25.75 14.52
N GLN A 52 8.69 -24.50 14.39
CA GLN A 52 7.87 -24.02 13.28
C GLN A 52 8.58 -24.26 11.93
N THR A 53 9.89 -24.09 11.87
CA THR A 53 10.69 -24.34 10.65
C THR A 53 10.54 -25.76 10.15
N ALA A 54 10.47 -26.76 11.05
CA ALA A 54 10.27 -28.15 10.67
C ALA A 54 8.84 -28.41 10.16
N VAL A 55 7.83 -27.70 10.69
CA VAL A 55 6.44 -27.74 10.22
C VAL A 55 6.36 -27.12 8.84
N PHE A 56 6.92 -25.94 8.65
CA PHE A 56 6.97 -25.18 7.40
C PHE A 56 7.64 -26.00 6.28
N PHE A 57 8.77 -26.63 6.59
CA PHE A 57 9.47 -27.50 5.64
C PHE A 57 8.59 -28.65 5.13
N LYS A 58 7.83 -29.28 6.03
CA LYS A 58 6.91 -30.37 5.67
C LYS A 58 5.73 -29.89 4.83
N GLN A 59 5.23 -28.69 5.10
CA GLN A 59 4.08 -28.10 4.39
C GLN A 59 4.49 -27.35 3.13
N ARG A 60 5.79 -27.15 2.90
CA ARG A 60 6.33 -26.29 1.82
C ARG A 60 5.76 -24.87 1.84
N LYS A 61 5.38 -24.39 3.03
CA LYS A 61 4.86 -23.05 3.30
C LYS A 61 5.63 -22.42 4.45
N THR A 62 5.85 -21.11 4.39
CA THR A 62 6.50 -20.35 5.48
C THR A 62 5.50 -19.64 6.37
N PHE A 63 4.22 -19.61 5.97
CA PHE A 63 3.16 -18.82 6.61
C PHE A 63 3.57 -17.37 6.82
N THR A 64 4.31 -16.84 5.85
CA THR A 64 4.80 -15.48 5.86
C THR A 64 4.67 -14.91 4.45
N ILE A 65 4.06 -13.74 4.34
CA ILE A 65 4.04 -12.92 3.12
C ILE A 65 4.97 -11.73 3.27
N GLY A 66 5.49 -11.23 2.16
CA GLY A 66 6.25 -9.98 2.11
C GLY A 66 5.36 -8.81 1.75
N VAL A 67 5.58 -7.66 2.37
CA VAL A 67 4.97 -6.39 1.98
C VAL A 67 6.07 -5.35 1.82
N ILE A 68 6.15 -4.72 0.63
CA ILE A 68 7.12 -3.66 0.34
C ILE A 68 6.36 -2.39 -0.02
N LEU A 69 6.64 -1.33 0.72
CA LEU A 69 6.02 -0.03 0.51
C LEU A 69 7.10 1.07 0.49
N PRO A 70 6.85 2.17 -0.20
CA PRO A 70 7.82 3.25 -0.32
C PRO A 70 8.17 3.93 1.00
N ASP A 71 7.16 4.35 1.77
CA ASP A 71 7.37 5.12 3.00
C ASP A 71 6.26 4.84 4.03
N PHE A 72 6.63 4.37 5.22
CA PHE A 72 5.68 4.13 6.31
C PHE A 72 5.29 5.39 7.08
N SER A 73 5.98 6.50 6.88
CA SER A 73 5.57 7.79 7.44
C SER A 73 4.38 8.39 6.68
N ASP A 74 4.12 7.94 5.45
CA ASP A 74 2.94 8.32 4.69
C ASP A 74 1.72 7.52 5.19
N ALA A 75 0.70 8.23 5.64
CA ALA A 75 -0.54 7.65 6.17
C ALA A 75 -1.24 6.73 5.14
N PHE A 76 -1.13 7.04 3.84
CA PHE A 76 -1.67 6.22 2.77
C PHE A 76 -1.09 4.79 2.81
N PHE A 77 0.23 4.66 2.83
CA PHE A 77 0.88 3.35 2.86
C PHE A 77 0.69 2.63 4.20
N SER A 78 0.63 3.36 5.31
CA SER A 78 0.35 2.80 6.62
C SER A 78 -1.06 2.20 6.70
N LEU A 79 -2.05 2.85 6.10
CA LEU A 79 -3.43 2.35 6.02
C LEU A 79 -3.51 1.12 5.09
N ALA A 80 -2.83 1.14 3.94
CA ALA A 80 -2.75 -0.04 3.06
C ALA A 80 -2.12 -1.24 3.78
N LEU A 81 -1.01 -1.02 4.49
CA LEU A 81 -0.37 -2.05 5.31
C LEU A 81 -1.31 -2.61 6.38
N SER A 82 -2.06 -1.75 7.07
CA SER A 82 -3.05 -2.18 8.06
C SER A 82 -4.11 -3.10 7.45
N GLY A 83 -4.60 -2.79 6.24
CA GLY A 83 -5.53 -3.65 5.52
C GLY A 83 -4.95 -5.01 5.16
N ILE A 84 -3.70 -5.03 4.70
CA ILE A 84 -2.97 -6.27 4.37
C ILE A 84 -2.77 -7.13 5.62
N GLU A 85 -2.33 -6.53 6.71
CA GLU A 85 -2.06 -7.22 7.98
C GLU A 85 -3.34 -7.79 8.60
N ASP A 86 -4.42 -7.00 8.65
CA ASP A 86 -5.73 -7.45 9.12
C ASP A 86 -6.21 -8.72 8.37
N TYR A 87 -5.96 -8.79 7.05
CA TYR A 87 -6.35 -9.96 6.25
C TYR A 87 -5.41 -11.15 6.47
N ALA A 88 -4.10 -10.92 6.47
CA ALA A 88 -3.08 -11.95 6.66
C ALA A 88 -3.20 -12.62 8.04
N SER A 89 -3.44 -11.85 9.09
CA SER A 89 -3.65 -12.33 10.46
C SER A 89 -4.83 -13.30 10.56
N LYS A 90 -5.96 -13.00 9.89
CA LYS A 90 -7.13 -13.90 9.83
C LYS A 90 -6.83 -15.24 9.13
N LYS A 91 -5.80 -15.27 8.29
CA LYS A 91 -5.29 -16.46 7.60
C LYS A 91 -4.17 -17.16 8.37
N ASN A 92 -3.81 -16.69 9.57
CA ASN A 92 -2.68 -17.14 10.39
C ASN A 92 -1.34 -17.00 9.66
N TYR A 93 -1.15 -15.93 8.91
CA TYR A 93 0.11 -15.56 8.26
C TYR A 93 0.76 -14.38 8.96
N ASN A 94 2.09 -14.39 8.99
CA ASN A 94 2.90 -13.24 9.40
C ASN A 94 3.18 -12.34 8.19
N VAL A 95 3.44 -11.07 8.47
CA VAL A 95 3.84 -10.10 7.46
C VAL A 95 5.30 -9.70 7.67
N PHE A 96 6.13 -9.94 6.67
CA PHE A 96 7.51 -9.44 6.63
C PHE A 96 7.51 -8.10 5.89
N ILE A 97 7.78 -7.02 6.62
CA ILE A 97 7.66 -5.66 6.13
C ILE A 97 9.01 -5.14 5.61
N GLY A 98 9.02 -4.55 4.42
CA GLY A 98 10.15 -3.87 3.83
C GLY A 98 9.81 -2.45 3.38
N GLN A 99 10.67 -1.48 3.69
CA GLN A 99 10.53 -0.10 3.26
C GLN A 99 11.61 0.24 2.23
N SER A 100 11.20 0.65 1.03
CA SER A 100 12.15 0.97 -0.05
C SER A 100 12.76 2.36 0.08
N LEU A 101 12.09 3.32 0.70
CA LEU A 101 12.47 4.74 0.77
C LEU A 101 12.70 5.35 -0.63
N GLU A 102 11.82 5.00 -1.57
CA GLU A 102 11.90 5.46 -2.97
C GLU A 102 13.22 5.10 -3.68
N ASN A 103 13.93 4.08 -3.17
CA ASN A 103 15.22 3.62 -3.69
C ASN A 103 15.06 2.26 -4.37
N PRO A 104 15.18 2.16 -5.71
CA PRO A 104 15.03 0.90 -6.46
C PRO A 104 16.05 -0.18 -6.07
N ASP A 105 17.29 0.20 -5.72
CA ASP A 105 18.30 -0.77 -5.30
C ASP A 105 17.97 -1.38 -3.93
N LYS A 106 17.43 -0.57 -3.03
CA LYS A 106 16.95 -1.06 -1.73
C LYS A 106 15.74 -1.96 -1.92
N GLU A 107 14.79 -1.57 -2.77
CA GLU A 107 13.63 -2.37 -3.15
C GLU A 107 14.06 -3.74 -3.70
N LYS A 108 14.97 -3.76 -4.65
CA LYS A 108 15.54 -4.98 -5.23
C LYS A 108 16.20 -5.88 -4.18
N ARG A 109 16.98 -5.32 -3.24
CA ARG A 109 17.61 -6.08 -2.14
C ARG A 109 16.57 -6.69 -1.20
N ILE A 110 15.51 -5.96 -0.88
CA ILE A 110 14.41 -6.47 -0.04
C ILE A 110 13.72 -7.64 -0.74
N LEU A 111 13.39 -7.51 -2.03
CA LEU A 111 12.78 -8.58 -2.83
C LEU A 111 13.68 -9.82 -2.89
N GLN A 112 14.99 -9.65 -3.06
CA GLN A 112 15.97 -10.76 -3.03
C GLN A 112 15.98 -11.45 -1.67
N THR A 113 15.90 -10.69 -0.58
CA THR A 113 15.82 -11.22 0.79
C THR A 113 14.55 -12.05 0.96
N MET A 114 13.40 -11.52 0.55
CA MET A 114 12.11 -12.22 0.62
C MET A 114 12.12 -13.52 -0.20
N ARG A 115 12.70 -13.48 -1.40
CA ARG A 115 12.91 -14.67 -2.23
C ARG A 115 13.80 -15.71 -1.54
N ASN A 116 14.91 -15.29 -0.96
CA ASN A 116 15.86 -16.19 -0.27
C ASN A 116 15.25 -16.85 0.96
N HIS A 117 14.35 -16.14 1.67
CA HIS A 117 13.55 -16.67 2.77
C HIS A 117 12.35 -17.50 2.29
N ARG A 118 12.12 -17.60 0.97
CA ARG A 118 11.04 -18.38 0.37
C ARG A 118 9.67 -17.98 0.93
N LEU A 119 9.42 -16.68 1.03
CA LEU A 119 8.10 -16.21 1.46
C LEU A 119 7.02 -16.76 0.53
N ASP A 120 5.82 -16.96 1.05
CA ASP A 120 4.74 -17.61 0.30
C ASP A 120 4.15 -16.70 -0.78
N GLY A 121 4.34 -15.38 -0.66
CA GLY A 121 3.95 -14.39 -1.65
C GLY A 121 4.40 -12.99 -1.27
N VAL A 122 4.26 -12.03 -2.18
CA VAL A 122 4.68 -10.63 -1.99
C VAL A 122 3.60 -9.67 -2.47
N ILE A 123 3.32 -8.64 -1.67
CA ILE A 123 2.55 -7.44 -2.07
C ILE A 123 3.53 -6.27 -2.13
N ILE A 124 3.46 -5.46 -3.17
CA ILE A 124 4.39 -4.36 -3.36
C ILE A 124 3.72 -3.13 -4.00
N SER A 125 4.00 -1.95 -3.44
CA SER A 125 3.89 -0.68 -4.13
C SER A 125 5.30 -0.27 -4.55
N ILE A 126 5.54 -0.15 -5.86
CA ILE A 126 6.89 0.10 -6.39
C ILE A 126 7.38 1.51 -6.05
N SER A 127 8.70 1.66 -5.95
CA SER A 127 9.34 2.98 -5.79
C SER A 127 9.11 3.84 -7.05
N LYS A 128 9.02 5.14 -6.86
CA LYS A 128 8.76 6.10 -7.96
C LYS A 128 9.80 6.06 -9.10
N ASN A 129 11.00 5.56 -8.83
CA ASN A 129 12.10 5.49 -9.77
C ASN A 129 12.37 4.06 -10.27
N THR A 130 11.53 3.07 -9.93
CA THR A 130 11.71 1.69 -10.38
C THR A 130 11.41 1.59 -11.87
N ALA A 131 12.42 1.21 -12.65
CA ALA A 131 12.35 1.02 -14.09
C ALA A 131 12.81 -0.38 -14.54
N ASP A 132 13.56 -1.11 -13.70
CA ASP A 132 13.98 -2.50 -13.95
C ASP A 132 13.00 -3.47 -13.27
N TYR A 133 12.25 -4.19 -14.05
CA TYR A 133 11.24 -5.14 -13.58
C TYR A 133 11.71 -6.60 -13.55
N GLU A 134 12.98 -6.88 -13.91
CA GLU A 134 13.50 -8.26 -13.98
C GLU A 134 13.43 -8.98 -12.62
N VAL A 135 13.55 -8.25 -11.51
CA VAL A 135 13.44 -8.82 -10.17
C VAL A 135 12.06 -9.45 -9.93
N PHE A 136 11.00 -8.90 -10.49
CA PHE A 136 9.64 -9.45 -10.39
C PHE A 136 9.51 -10.74 -11.20
N ASN A 137 10.11 -10.80 -12.40
CA ASN A 137 10.18 -12.03 -13.20
C ASN A 137 10.95 -13.13 -12.48
N GLN A 138 12.01 -12.79 -11.74
CA GLN A 138 12.73 -13.75 -10.93
C GLN A 138 11.84 -14.37 -9.84
N LEU A 139 10.99 -13.59 -9.15
CA LEU A 139 10.07 -14.14 -8.16
C LEU A 139 9.08 -15.12 -8.81
N LYS A 140 8.55 -14.81 -9.99
CA LYS A 140 7.69 -15.73 -10.77
C LYS A 140 8.43 -17.07 -11.05
N LYS A 141 9.72 -17.05 -11.41
CA LYS A 141 10.54 -18.28 -11.60
C LYS A 141 10.66 -19.12 -10.34
N TYR A 142 10.59 -18.52 -9.15
CA TYR A 142 10.59 -19.23 -7.86
C TYR A 142 9.18 -19.60 -7.38
N ASN A 143 8.16 -19.42 -8.22
CA ASN A 143 6.76 -19.62 -7.88
C ASN A 143 6.30 -18.80 -6.66
N ILE A 144 6.82 -17.59 -6.50
CA ILE A 144 6.39 -16.64 -5.48
C ILE A 144 5.43 -15.67 -6.16
N PRO A 145 4.12 -15.73 -5.89
CA PRO A 145 3.14 -14.82 -6.46
C PRO A 145 3.36 -13.39 -5.97
N ILE A 146 3.11 -12.43 -6.87
CA ILE A 146 3.26 -11.00 -6.61
C ILE A 146 1.94 -10.32 -6.92
N VAL A 147 1.53 -9.41 -6.04
CA VAL A 147 0.41 -8.49 -6.25
C VAL A 147 0.90 -7.07 -6.05
N PHE A 148 0.61 -6.20 -7.01
CA PHE A 148 0.93 -4.78 -6.90
C PHE A 148 -0.22 -4.02 -6.22
N VAL A 149 0.12 -2.98 -5.46
CA VAL A 149 -0.86 -2.12 -4.81
C VAL A 149 -0.50 -0.64 -5.05
N ASP A 150 -1.49 0.18 -5.38
CA ASP A 150 -1.36 1.62 -5.66
C ASP A 150 -0.46 1.91 -6.87
N ARG A 151 0.85 1.74 -6.74
CA ARG A 151 1.82 1.97 -7.82
C ARG A 151 2.11 0.68 -8.57
N ILE A 152 1.75 0.67 -9.84
CA ILE A 152 1.78 -0.49 -10.72
C ILE A 152 2.93 -0.32 -11.72
N PRO A 153 3.76 -1.35 -11.96
CA PRO A 153 4.75 -1.32 -13.03
C PRO A 153 4.07 -1.36 -14.41
N ASP A 154 4.72 -0.80 -15.41
CA ASP A 154 4.31 -0.92 -16.80
C ASP A 154 4.71 -2.32 -17.34
N MET A 155 3.91 -3.31 -16.95
CA MET A 155 4.08 -4.73 -17.29
C MET A 155 2.74 -5.34 -17.62
N GLU A 156 2.76 -6.27 -18.57
CA GLU A 156 1.62 -7.15 -18.84
C GLU A 156 1.56 -8.31 -17.84
N ASP A 157 0.43 -8.99 -17.77
CA ASP A 157 0.27 -10.23 -17.01
C ASP A 157 0.62 -10.10 -15.52
N ILE A 158 0.04 -9.07 -14.86
CA ILE A 158 0.23 -8.79 -13.45
C ILE A 158 -1.09 -8.74 -12.68
N HIS A 159 -1.01 -9.03 -11.38
CA HIS A 159 -2.11 -8.89 -10.43
C HIS A 159 -1.95 -7.58 -9.67
N TYR A 160 -3.04 -6.83 -9.51
CA TYR A 160 -2.97 -5.59 -8.75
C TYR A 160 -4.31 -5.17 -8.13
N SER A 161 -4.19 -4.27 -7.15
CA SER A 161 -5.26 -3.48 -6.58
C SER A 161 -4.86 -2.00 -6.62
N ALA A 162 -5.63 -1.16 -7.27
CA ALA A 162 -5.32 0.26 -7.47
C ALA A 162 -6.58 1.13 -7.39
N CYS A 163 -6.40 2.44 -7.53
CA CYS A 163 -7.49 3.41 -7.55
C CYS A 163 -7.52 4.18 -8.87
N ASN A 164 -8.70 4.39 -9.41
CA ASN A 164 -8.97 5.27 -10.54
C ASN A 164 -8.87 6.73 -10.07
N LEU A 165 -7.79 7.40 -10.42
CA LEU A 165 -7.55 8.80 -10.03
C LEU A 165 -8.35 9.79 -10.88
N GLN A 166 -8.77 9.39 -12.07
CA GLN A 166 -9.54 10.22 -12.99
C GLN A 166 -10.91 10.58 -12.37
N SER A 167 -11.60 9.60 -11.78
CA SER A 167 -12.91 9.82 -11.18
C SER A 167 -12.88 10.89 -10.08
N GLY A 168 -11.87 10.87 -9.22
CA GLY A 168 -11.67 11.88 -8.18
C GLY A 168 -11.26 13.25 -8.73
N MET A 169 -10.44 13.27 -9.78
CA MET A 169 -10.07 14.53 -10.44
C MET A 169 -11.28 15.23 -11.04
N PHE A 170 -12.16 14.50 -11.69
CA PHE A 170 -13.40 15.07 -12.25
C PHE A 170 -14.29 15.62 -11.15
N GLN A 171 -14.51 14.87 -10.06
CA GLN A 171 -15.29 15.36 -8.90
C GLN A 171 -14.66 16.62 -8.30
N ALA A 172 -13.33 16.70 -8.21
CA ALA A 172 -12.64 17.89 -7.72
C ALA A 172 -12.86 19.11 -8.61
N ILE A 173 -12.75 18.93 -9.93
CA ILE A 173 -12.96 20.01 -10.90
C ILE A 173 -14.41 20.46 -10.89
N ASP A 174 -15.37 19.53 -10.93
CA ASP A 174 -16.81 19.84 -10.89
C ASP A 174 -17.16 20.67 -9.63
N CYS A 175 -16.69 20.23 -8.47
CA CYS A 175 -16.89 20.95 -7.21
C CYS A 175 -16.33 22.38 -7.24
N LEU A 176 -15.13 22.56 -7.79
CA LEU A 176 -14.51 23.88 -7.88
C LEU A 176 -15.27 24.80 -8.87
N ILE A 177 -15.73 24.24 -9.98
CA ILE A 177 -16.49 24.98 -10.98
C ILE A 177 -17.86 25.38 -10.46
N GLU A 178 -18.55 24.49 -9.73
CA GLU A 178 -19.82 24.80 -9.06
C GLU A 178 -19.69 25.93 -8.03
N LYS A 179 -18.51 26.04 -7.39
CA LYS A 179 -18.18 27.16 -6.48
C LYS A 179 -17.73 28.43 -7.18
N GLY A 180 -17.75 28.47 -8.52
CA GLY A 180 -17.43 29.63 -9.33
C GLY A 180 -15.96 29.76 -9.72
N HIS A 181 -15.09 28.82 -9.36
CA HIS A 181 -13.70 28.85 -9.79
C HIS A 181 -13.59 28.55 -11.30
N ARG A 182 -12.77 29.32 -11.98
CA ARG A 182 -12.44 29.14 -13.42
C ARG A 182 -10.95 29.13 -13.66
N ASN A 183 -10.18 29.69 -12.74
CA ASN A 183 -8.71 29.72 -12.77
C ASN A 183 -8.20 28.73 -11.72
N ILE A 184 -8.04 27.47 -12.14
CA ILE A 184 -7.72 26.33 -11.27
C ILE A 184 -6.27 25.92 -11.56
N GLY A 185 -5.41 25.91 -10.56
CA GLY A 185 -4.03 25.42 -10.64
C GLY A 185 -3.90 23.94 -10.31
N LEU A 186 -2.83 23.31 -10.78
CA LEU A 186 -2.45 21.95 -10.40
C LEU A 186 -1.00 21.95 -9.92
N ILE A 187 -0.76 21.54 -8.67
CA ILE A 187 0.58 21.16 -8.20
C ILE A 187 0.68 19.64 -8.30
N ASN A 188 1.38 19.19 -9.35
CA ASN A 188 1.51 17.76 -9.67
C ASN A 188 2.80 17.18 -9.08
N GLY A 189 2.88 15.84 -9.04
CA GLY A 189 4.09 15.12 -8.65
C GLY A 189 5.11 14.98 -9.79
N PRO A 190 6.20 14.20 -9.56
CA PRO A 190 7.23 13.93 -10.55
C PRO A 190 6.66 13.34 -11.85
N SER A 191 7.10 13.82 -12.99
CA SER A 191 6.55 13.46 -14.31
C SER A 191 6.74 11.97 -14.68
N GLN A 192 7.71 11.29 -14.09
CA GLN A 192 7.96 9.86 -14.30
C GLN A 192 6.92 8.96 -13.60
N LEU A 193 6.24 9.44 -12.57
CA LEU A 193 5.19 8.67 -11.89
C LEU A 193 3.96 8.51 -12.78
N ALA A 194 3.46 7.28 -12.88
CA ALA A 194 2.20 6.98 -13.57
C ALA A 194 1.05 7.81 -13.01
N ALA A 195 0.93 7.90 -11.69
CA ALA A 195 -0.07 8.72 -11.00
C ALA A 195 -0.01 10.21 -11.35
N SER A 196 1.18 10.77 -11.62
CA SER A 196 1.31 12.16 -12.07
C SER A 196 0.81 12.35 -13.51
N LYS A 197 1.11 11.40 -14.38
CA LYS A 197 0.62 11.40 -15.77
C LYS A 197 -0.90 11.28 -15.82
N GLU A 198 -1.45 10.38 -15.05
CA GLU A 198 -2.89 10.14 -14.96
C GLU A 198 -3.62 11.37 -14.40
N ARG A 199 -3.14 11.98 -13.29
CA ARG A 199 -3.72 13.21 -12.73
C ARG A 199 -3.67 14.37 -13.72
N LEU A 200 -2.55 14.54 -14.43
CA LEU A 200 -2.42 15.59 -15.45
C LEU A 200 -3.39 15.37 -16.62
N ALA A 201 -3.50 14.15 -17.10
CA ALA A 201 -4.43 13.82 -18.18
C ALA A 201 -5.88 14.08 -17.76
N ALA A 202 -6.27 13.59 -16.58
CA ALA A 202 -7.61 13.79 -16.01
C ALA A 202 -7.90 15.27 -15.73
N TYR A 203 -6.91 16.04 -15.25
CA TYR A 203 -7.07 17.48 -15.05
C TYR A 203 -7.36 18.22 -16.37
N LYS A 204 -6.60 17.88 -17.42
CA LYS A 204 -6.81 18.48 -18.75
C LYS A 204 -8.18 18.13 -19.33
N GLU A 205 -8.53 16.87 -19.25
CA GLU A 205 -9.82 16.37 -19.73
C GLU A 205 -10.99 16.98 -18.94
N GLY A 206 -10.91 17.02 -17.60
CA GLY A 206 -11.95 17.59 -16.76
C GLY A 206 -12.19 19.08 -17.02
N LEU A 207 -11.14 19.90 -17.18
CA LEU A 207 -11.30 21.30 -17.57
C LEU A 207 -11.87 21.44 -18.99
N GLY A 208 -11.42 20.57 -19.92
CA GLY A 208 -11.94 20.55 -21.30
C GLY A 208 -13.45 20.26 -21.35
N ASN A 209 -13.95 19.34 -20.53
CA ASN A 209 -15.39 19.02 -20.41
C ASN A 209 -16.23 20.23 -20.00
N HIS A 210 -15.63 21.19 -19.30
CA HIS A 210 -16.26 22.45 -18.91
C HIS A 210 -15.89 23.64 -19.80
N HIS A 211 -15.25 23.39 -20.96
CA HIS A 211 -14.81 24.43 -21.91
C HIS A 211 -13.89 25.48 -21.26
N ILE A 212 -13.03 25.05 -20.33
CA ILE A 212 -12.03 25.90 -19.67
C ILE A 212 -10.66 25.63 -20.26
N ASP A 213 -10.06 26.65 -20.86
CA ASP A 213 -8.71 26.57 -21.38
C ASP A 213 -7.67 26.57 -20.23
N ILE A 214 -6.65 25.72 -20.37
CA ILE A 214 -5.55 25.69 -19.43
C ILE A 214 -4.60 26.83 -19.73
N LYS A 215 -4.49 27.77 -18.83
CA LYS A 215 -3.57 28.89 -18.97
C LYS A 215 -2.14 28.46 -18.71
N PRO A 216 -1.15 29.03 -19.43
CA PRO A 216 0.27 28.79 -19.13
C PRO A 216 0.61 29.06 -17.67
N GLY A 217 1.42 28.22 -17.07
CA GLY A 217 1.89 28.36 -15.68
C GLY A 217 0.93 27.83 -14.59
N LEU A 218 -0.31 27.43 -14.93
CA LEU A 218 -1.23 26.85 -13.92
C LEU A 218 -0.91 25.40 -13.54
N VAL A 219 -0.05 24.73 -14.31
CA VAL A 219 0.41 23.38 -13.99
C VAL A 219 1.88 23.47 -13.61
N VAL A 220 2.17 23.20 -12.35
CA VAL A 220 3.51 23.18 -11.80
C VAL A 220 3.82 21.80 -11.24
N SER A 221 5.09 21.39 -11.25
CA SER A 221 5.50 20.07 -10.75
C SER A 221 6.35 20.22 -9.49
N SER A 222 6.27 19.24 -8.61
CA SER A 222 7.09 19.09 -7.41
C SER A 222 7.74 17.71 -7.39
N ASP A 223 8.89 17.57 -6.75
CA ASP A 223 9.49 16.26 -6.43
C ASP A 223 8.90 15.63 -5.16
N LEU A 224 7.89 16.28 -4.59
CA LEU A 224 7.16 15.97 -3.34
C LEU A 224 7.97 16.28 -2.08
N SER A 225 9.14 16.93 -2.18
CA SER A 225 9.81 17.50 -1.03
C SER A 225 9.09 18.77 -0.56
N ARG A 226 9.24 19.08 0.72
CA ARG A 226 8.62 20.28 1.31
C ARG A 226 9.05 21.57 0.60
N GLU A 227 10.32 21.67 0.30
CA GLU A 227 10.93 22.82 -0.37
C GLU A 227 10.32 23.02 -1.77
N GLN A 228 10.24 21.94 -2.56
CA GLN A 228 9.66 22.00 -3.91
C GLN A 228 8.15 22.23 -3.89
N ASN A 229 7.43 21.67 -2.89
CA ASN A 229 5.99 21.94 -2.72
C ASN A 229 5.72 23.42 -2.45
N GLN A 230 6.55 24.05 -1.60
CA GLN A 230 6.45 25.48 -1.29
C GLN A 230 6.81 26.33 -2.51
N GLN A 231 7.86 25.96 -3.24
CA GLN A 231 8.27 26.67 -4.45
C GLN A 231 7.18 26.59 -5.54
N ALA A 232 6.60 25.41 -5.76
CA ALA A 232 5.51 25.24 -6.72
C ALA A 232 4.32 26.16 -6.41
N MET A 233 3.97 26.32 -5.13
CA MET A 233 2.91 27.26 -4.73
C MET A 233 3.33 28.72 -4.92
N GLU A 234 4.59 29.05 -4.67
CA GLU A 234 5.14 30.39 -4.92
C GLU A 234 5.01 30.79 -6.39
N GLU A 235 5.36 29.88 -7.31
CA GLU A 235 5.20 30.07 -8.74
C GLU A 235 3.76 30.38 -9.13
N LEU A 236 2.78 29.65 -8.54
CA LEU A 236 1.36 29.91 -8.79
C LEU A 236 0.89 31.26 -8.21
N ILE A 237 1.36 31.66 -7.04
CA ILE A 237 1.00 32.95 -6.41
C ILE A 237 1.57 34.12 -7.21
N ALA A 238 2.76 33.96 -7.80
CA ALA A 238 3.45 35.02 -8.55
C ALA A 238 2.83 35.28 -9.93
N LEU A 239 1.92 34.44 -10.41
CA LEU A 239 1.22 34.69 -11.69
C LEU A 239 0.39 35.97 -11.62
N ALA A 240 0.41 36.78 -12.66
CA ALA A 240 -0.43 37.98 -12.78
C ALA A 240 -1.93 37.66 -12.67
N ASP A 241 -2.33 36.51 -13.22
CA ASP A 241 -3.67 35.94 -13.09
C ASP A 241 -3.54 34.61 -12.28
N ARG A 242 -3.29 34.78 -10.98
CA ARG A 242 -3.10 33.64 -10.07
C ARG A 242 -4.35 32.77 -9.96
N PRO A 243 -4.20 31.46 -9.70
CA PRO A 243 -5.35 30.57 -9.51
C PRO A 243 -6.15 30.96 -8.26
N THR A 244 -7.46 30.82 -8.35
CA THR A 244 -8.38 30.95 -7.21
C THR A 244 -8.66 29.62 -6.51
N ALA A 245 -8.25 28.51 -7.14
CA ALA A 245 -8.26 27.19 -6.56
C ALA A 245 -7.06 26.38 -7.03
N VAL A 246 -6.57 25.46 -6.22
CA VAL A 246 -5.43 24.60 -6.52
C VAL A 246 -5.78 23.15 -6.15
N ILE A 247 -5.59 22.26 -7.13
CA ILE A 247 -5.61 20.81 -6.89
C ILE A 247 -4.18 20.37 -6.64
N THR A 248 -3.94 19.56 -5.61
CA THR A 248 -2.60 19.12 -5.22
C THR A 248 -2.44 17.62 -5.34
N PHE A 249 -1.20 17.17 -5.62
CA PHE A 249 -0.87 15.77 -5.79
C PHE A 249 -1.29 14.89 -4.61
N ASN A 250 -1.05 15.37 -3.38
CA ASN A 250 -1.51 14.72 -2.15
C ASN A 250 -1.63 15.73 -1.00
N ASP A 251 -2.04 15.24 0.17
CA ASP A 251 -2.27 16.06 1.36
C ASP A 251 -0.99 16.69 1.93
N TYR A 252 0.19 16.09 1.74
CA TYR A 252 1.47 16.71 2.14
C TYR A 252 1.78 17.92 1.28
N VAL A 253 1.56 17.80 -0.03
CA VAL A 253 1.68 18.94 -0.97
C VAL A 253 0.68 20.04 -0.62
N ALA A 254 -0.58 19.67 -0.31
CA ALA A 254 -1.60 20.62 0.12
C ALA A 254 -1.17 21.38 1.38
N ARG A 255 -0.72 20.67 2.41
CA ARG A 255 -0.26 21.27 3.66
C ARG A 255 0.86 22.30 3.44
N ASP A 256 1.85 21.93 2.65
CA ASP A 256 3.00 22.78 2.38
C ASP A 256 2.62 23.99 1.53
N ALA A 257 1.76 23.81 0.51
CA ALA A 257 1.21 24.87 -0.33
C ALA A 257 0.32 25.85 0.48
N MET A 258 -0.58 25.33 1.32
CA MET A 258 -1.42 26.15 2.21
C MET A 258 -0.58 26.96 3.20
N GLY A 259 0.54 26.37 3.67
CA GLY A 259 1.53 27.11 4.49
C GLY A 259 2.14 28.29 3.75
N GLN A 260 2.40 28.16 2.44
CA GLN A 260 2.95 29.23 1.62
C GLN A 260 1.93 30.33 1.36
N VAL A 261 0.66 29.96 1.09
CA VAL A 261 -0.45 30.93 0.94
C VAL A 261 -0.55 31.85 2.17
N LYS A 262 -0.44 31.29 3.37
CA LYS A 262 -0.47 32.07 4.63
C LYS A 262 0.71 33.02 4.78
N LYS A 263 1.91 32.65 4.33
CA LYS A 263 3.07 33.56 4.36
C LYS A 263 2.87 34.79 3.47
N HIS A 264 2.05 34.67 2.42
CA HIS A 264 1.65 35.79 1.55
C HIS A 264 0.43 36.57 2.08
N ASN A 265 0.02 36.35 3.34
CA ASN A 265 -1.17 36.98 3.94
C ASN A 265 -2.47 36.67 3.17
N LEU A 266 -2.52 35.56 2.47
CA LEU A 266 -3.70 35.06 1.79
C LEU A 266 -4.41 34.03 2.68
N ALA A 267 -5.73 34.01 2.61
CA ALA A 267 -6.55 33.08 3.38
C ALA A 267 -6.87 31.82 2.58
N VAL A 268 -6.55 30.67 3.17
CA VAL A 268 -6.91 29.35 2.62
C VAL A 268 -8.42 29.20 2.56
N ASN A 269 -8.92 28.68 1.46
CA ASN A 269 -10.35 28.46 1.12
C ASN A 269 -11.19 29.73 1.01
N ARG A 270 -10.60 30.91 1.15
CA ARG A 270 -11.24 32.19 0.84
C ARG A 270 -10.59 32.85 -0.38
N ASP A 271 -9.28 33.05 -0.35
CA ASP A 271 -8.53 33.66 -1.45
C ASP A 271 -8.02 32.60 -2.45
N ILE A 272 -7.66 31.42 -1.96
CA ILE A 272 -7.30 30.25 -2.76
C ILE A 272 -7.89 29.00 -2.10
N SER A 273 -8.79 28.30 -2.80
CA SER A 273 -9.35 27.04 -2.38
C SER A 273 -8.44 25.86 -2.70
N PHE A 274 -8.45 24.82 -1.86
CA PHE A 274 -7.61 23.63 -2.07
C PHE A 274 -8.47 22.37 -2.11
N ILE A 275 -8.18 21.50 -3.07
CA ILE A 275 -8.59 20.08 -3.08
C ILE A 275 -7.33 19.24 -3.23
N SER A 276 -7.21 18.18 -2.40
CA SER A 276 -6.05 17.31 -2.42
C SER A 276 -6.42 15.85 -2.67
N PHE A 277 -5.44 15.00 -2.90
CA PHE A 277 -5.61 13.55 -2.91
C PHE A 277 -5.10 12.92 -1.61
N ALA A 278 -5.59 11.72 -1.28
CA ALA A 278 -5.27 10.81 -0.19
C ALA A 278 -6.19 10.87 1.03
N ASN A 279 -6.88 11.97 1.32
CA ASN A 279 -7.79 12.08 2.48
C ASN A 279 -7.14 11.66 3.80
N SER A 280 -5.97 12.24 4.09
CA SER A 280 -5.20 11.91 5.28
C SER A 280 -5.96 12.21 6.57
N PRO A 281 -5.93 11.33 7.59
CA PRO A 281 -6.55 11.57 8.89
C PRO A 281 -6.09 12.86 9.59
N ILE A 282 -4.96 13.43 9.20
CA ILE A 282 -4.44 14.68 9.78
C ILE A 282 -5.43 15.83 9.71
N TRP A 283 -6.29 15.85 8.70
CA TRP A 283 -7.28 16.91 8.52
C TRP A 283 -8.36 16.94 9.61
N SER A 284 -8.58 15.81 10.29
CA SER A 284 -9.49 15.73 11.44
C SER A 284 -8.97 16.44 12.70
N PHE A 285 -7.67 16.77 12.73
CA PHE A 285 -6.99 17.36 13.89
C PHE A 285 -6.54 18.81 13.66
N THR A 286 -7.00 19.45 12.59
CA THR A 286 -6.63 20.82 12.24
C THR A 286 -7.82 21.62 11.77
N ASP A 287 -7.86 22.89 12.18
CA ASP A 287 -8.85 23.86 11.69
C ASP A 287 -8.53 24.38 10.26
N ASN A 288 -7.39 23.99 9.73
CA ASN A 288 -6.92 24.40 8.41
C ASN A 288 -6.82 23.19 7.50
N SER A 289 -7.94 22.67 7.06
CA SER A 289 -8.04 21.63 6.05
C SER A 289 -8.20 22.21 4.64
N PRO A 290 -7.89 21.46 3.58
CA PRO A 290 -8.38 21.78 2.24
C PRO A 290 -9.92 21.76 2.24
N LEU A 291 -10.52 22.33 1.19
CA LEU A 291 -11.96 22.27 1.00
C LEU A 291 -12.48 20.83 0.94
N ALA A 292 -11.74 19.99 0.25
CA ALA A 292 -12.02 18.56 0.12
C ALA A 292 -10.73 17.76 -0.12
N SER A 293 -10.79 16.46 0.11
CA SER A 293 -9.79 15.50 -0.32
C SER A 293 -10.41 14.36 -1.11
N ILE A 294 -9.64 13.81 -2.03
CA ILE A 294 -10.02 12.65 -2.83
C ILE A 294 -9.56 11.40 -2.11
N GLU A 295 -10.52 10.65 -1.58
CA GLU A 295 -10.28 9.35 -0.94
C GLU A 295 -9.95 8.30 -1.99
N GLN A 296 -8.88 7.57 -1.75
CA GLN A 296 -8.35 6.53 -2.65
C GLN A 296 -8.51 5.11 -2.05
N PHE A 297 -9.10 4.98 -0.89
CA PHE A 297 -9.36 3.72 -0.20
C PHE A 297 -8.12 2.84 0.03
N PRO A 298 -7.03 3.36 0.61
CA PRO A 298 -5.78 2.61 0.77
C PRO A 298 -5.95 1.33 1.59
N LYS A 299 -6.77 1.34 2.63
CA LYS A 299 -7.03 0.15 3.46
C LYS A 299 -7.73 -0.93 2.64
N GLU A 300 -8.75 -0.56 1.88
CA GLU A 300 -9.52 -1.47 1.01
C GLU A 300 -8.64 -2.00 -0.13
N GLN A 301 -7.79 -1.17 -0.71
CA GLN A 301 -6.79 -1.60 -1.67
C GLN A 301 -5.85 -2.66 -1.07
N GLY A 302 -5.37 -2.44 0.16
CA GLY A 302 -4.53 -3.38 0.89
C GLY A 302 -5.23 -4.71 1.15
N ILE A 303 -6.48 -4.67 1.63
CA ILE A 303 -7.31 -5.88 1.85
C ILE A 303 -7.47 -6.64 0.53
N LYS A 304 -7.80 -5.95 -0.55
CA LYS A 304 -8.02 -6.58 -1.86
C LYS A 304 -6.73 -7.17 -2.43
N ALA A 305 -5.60 -6.50 -2.29
CA ALA A 305 -4.30 -7.04 -2.67
C ALA A 305 -3.98 -8.34 -1.90
N ALA A 306 -4.28 -8.38 -0.58
CA ALA A 306 -4.12 -9.57 0.23
C ALA A 306 -5.08 -10.69 -0.22
N GLU A 307 -6.36 -10.41 -0.47
CA GLU A 307 -7.32 -11.39 -0.99
C GLU A 307 -6.82 -12.04 -2.29
N ILE A 308 -6.33 -11.23 -3.23
CA ILE A 308 -5.75 -11.71 -4.49
C ILE A 308 -4.53 -12.59 -4.21
N LEU A 309 -3.61 -12.13 -3.35
CA LEU A 309 -2.40 -12.89 -3.04
C LEU A 309 -2.72 -14.25 -2.41
N PHE A 310 -3.63 -14.31 -1.45
CA PHE A 310 -4.01 -15.57 -0.80
C PHE A 310 -4.73 -16.53 -1.76
N LYS A 311 -5.54 -16.01 -2.69
CA LYS A 311 -6.10 -16.82 -3.77
C LYS A 311 -5.00 -17.47 -4.61
N LEU A 312 -3.98 -16.70 -5.01
CA LEU A 312 -2.83 -17.19 -5.78
C LEU A 312 -2.01 -18.24 -5.00
N ILE A 313 -1.80 -18.02 -3.69
CA ILE A 313 -1.12 -18.99 -2.82
C ILE A 313 -1.88 -20.30 -2.72
N ASP A 314 -3.21 -20.25 -2.62
CA ASP A 314 -4.06 -21.44 -2.52
C ASP A 314 -4.18 -22.15 -3.88
N ASP A 315 -4.28 -21.43 -4.99
CA ASP A 315 -4.34 -22.00 -6.34
C ASP A 315 -3.04 -22.70 -6.73
N ARG A 316 -1.88 -22.17 -6.29
CA ARG A 316 -0.57 -22.85 -6.46
C ARG A 316 -0.52 -24.25 -5.82
N ALA A 317 -1.31 -24.49 -4.79
CA ALA A 317 -1.34 -25.77 -4.09
C ALA A 317 -2.21 -26.82 -4.81
N LYS A 318 -2.97 -26.44 -5.86
CA LYS A 318 -3.81 -27.34 -6.65
C LYS A 318 -3.00 -28.05 -7.73
N GLU A 319 -3.30 -29.31 -7.99
CA GLU A 319 -2.60 -30.14 -9.01
C GLU A 319 -2.91 -29.70 -10.45
N THR A 320 -4.00 -28.99 -10.70
CA THR A 320 -4.36 -28.43 -12.02
C THR A 320 -4.43 -26.91 -11.90
N PRO A 321 -3.44 -26.18 -12.45
CA PRO A 321 -3.55 -24.73 -12.57
C PRO A 321 -4.74 -24.39 -13.48
N SER A 322 -5.70 -23.61 -12.98
CA SER A 322 -6.63 -22.87 -13.84
C SER A 322 -5.83 -21.95 -14.76
N SER A 323 -6.38 -21.64 -15.96
CA SER A 323 -5.78 -20.63 -16.86
C SER A 323 -5.36 -19.39 -16.06
N PRO A 324 -4.29 -18.69 -16.46
CA PRO A 324 -3.81 -17.53 -15.73
C PRO A 324 -4.82 -16.37 -15.87
N ASP A 325 -5.82 -16.34 -14.98
CA ASP A 325 -6.68 -15.17 -14.82
C ASP A 325 -5.91 -14.12 -14.04
N PHE A 326 -5.60 -12.98 -14.68
CA PHE A 326 -4.97 -11.85 -14.02
C PHE A 326 -6.03 -11.09 -13.23
N HIS A 327 -5.85 -11.03 -11.90
CA HIS A 327 -6.76 -10.32 -11.01
C HIS A 327 -6.34 -8.84 -10.95
N GLN A 328 -7.15 -8.00 -11.54
CA GLN A 328 -6.93 -6.56 -11.62
C GLN A 328 -8.17 -5.86 -11.04
N VAL A 329 -8.01 -5.20 -9.90
CA VAL A 329 -9.10 -4.51 -9.21
C VAL A 329 -8.77 -3.03 -9.11
N VAL A 330 -9.70 -2.21 -9.58
CA VAL A 330 -9.59 -0.76 -9.55
C VAL A 330 -10.78 -0.19 -8.79
N PHE A 331 -10.50 0.55 -7.72
CA PHE A 331 -11.51 1.29 -6.96
C PHE A 331 -11.74 2.65 -7.60
N ASP A 332 -12.97 3.11 -7.65
CA ASP A 332 -13.22 4.52 -8.00
C ASP A 332 -12.94 5.40 -6.79
N SER A 333 -12.15 6.44 -6.99
CA SER A 333 -11.91 7.44 -5.95
C SER A 333 -13.16 8.29 -5.71
N SER A 334 -13.31 8.80 -4.49
CA SER A 334 -14.45 9.64 -4.12
C SER A 334 -14.01 10.89 -3.37
N MET A 335 -14.76 11.99 -3.55
CA MET A 335 -14.48 13.25 -2.86
C MET A 335 -15.09 13.26 -1.46
N VAL A 336 -14.28 13.65 -0.48
CA VAL A 336 -14.68 13.90 0.91
C VAL A 336 -14.55 15.39 1.21
N ILE A 337 -15.66 16.05 1.50
CA ILE A 337 -15.69 17.47 1.85
C ILE A 337 -15.31 17.62 3.33
N HIS A 338 -14.33 18.49 3.60
CA HIS A 338 -13.96 18.82 4.97
C HIS A 338 -14.83 19.94 5.54
N LYS A 339 -15.02 19.90 6.87
CA LYS A 339 -15.66 21.03 7.56
C LYS A 339 -14.66 22.19 7.59
N VAL A 340 -14.85 23.14 6.73
CA VAL A 340 -14.11 24.41 6.79
C VAL A 340 -14.81 25.25 7.85
N ASN A 341 -14.13 25.53 8.98
CA ASN A 341 -14.64 26.52 9.91
C ASN A 341 -14.64 27.85 9.18
N SER A 342 -15.83 28.30 8.73
CA SER A 342 -16.02 29.67 8.30
C SER A 342 -15.74 30.55 9.52
N LEU A 343 -14.54 31.10 9.57
CA LEU A 343 -14.27 32.22 10.47
C LEU A 343 -15.22 33.34 10.03
N VAL A 344 -16.23 33.56 10.84
CA VAL A 344 -17.15 34.71 10.76
C VAL A 344 -16.35 36.00 10.89
#